data_3833e36c622f9be5292f6c83e8939477
#
_entry.id   3833e36c622f9be5292f6c83e8939477
#
_cell.length_a   1.000
_cell.length_b   1.000
_cell.length_c   1.000
_cell.angle_alpha   90.00
_cell.angle_beta   90.00
_cell.angle_gamma   90.00
#
_symmetry.space_group_name_H-M   'P 1'
#
loop_
_entity.id
_entity.type
_entity.pdbx_description
1 polymer ?
#
loop_
_entity_poly.entity_id
_entity_poly.type
_entity_poly.pdbx_seq_one_letter_code
_entity_poly.pdbx_strand_id
1 'polypeptide(L)'
;MPAAIAPILIALASFVLRLVNLGSTKGFIFDEVYYVDGARDLLKYGVEVSGSNPEFIVHPPVGKWLIGAGIAVFGDNEFGWRFATALIGTLLILVFARLVHVLFYSPLLTALGAALMALDGLLLVHSRTALLDLFLTFFVLVGVLLWHRDRHWWAGLAFGLALGCKWSAIYFIAVVALVALYRILVNMDVRDSFKLIAKKFAQYG
;
A
#
# COMPACT_ATOMS: atom_id res chain seq x y z
N MET A 1 -12.39 26.15 6.89
CA MET A 1 -12.20 24.86 7.63
C MET A 1 -10.77 24.40 7.44
N PRO A 2 -10.08 23.88 8.46
CA PRO A 2 -8.77 23.27 8.27
C PRO A 2 -8.86 22.18 7.18
N ALA A 3 -7.90 22.16 6.26
CA ALA A 3 -7.90 21.27 5.08
C ALA A 3 -8.04 19.76 5.39
N ALA A 4 -7.85 19.38 6.66
CA ALA A 4 -7.92 17.98 7.10
C ALA A 4 -9.33 17.54 7.56
N ILE A 5 -10.24 18.44 7.92
CA ILE A 5 -11.53 18.04 8.53
C ILE A 5 -12.41 17.29 7.54
N ALA A 6 -12.61 17.82 6.33
CA ALA A 6 -13.46 17.17 5.33
C ALA A 6 -12.98 15.76 4.95
N PRO A 7 -11.68 15.52 4.63
CA PRO A 7 -11.18 14.17 4.38
C PRO A 7 -11.38 13.20 5.54
N ILE A 8 -11.21 13.66 6.79
CA ILE A 8 -11.42 12.82 7.97
C ILE A 8 -12.89 12.40 8.09
N LEU A 9 -13.82 13.33 7.94
CA LEU A 9 -15.26 13.03 8.00
C LEU A 9 -15.69 12.09 6.87
N ILE A 10 -15.19 12.30 5.66
CA ILE A 10 -15.42 11.40 4.51
C ILE A 10 -14.87 10.00 4.80
N ALA A 11 -13.65 9.91 5.33
CA ALA A 11 -13.04 8.62 5.66
C ALA A 11 -13.83 7.89 6.77
N LEU A 12 -14.28 8.59 7.81
CA LEU A 12 -15.09 8.00 8.88
C LEU A 12 -16.43 7.50 8.36
N ALA A 13 -17.16 8.29 7.57
CA ALA A 13 -18.40 7.87 6.94
C ALA A 13 -18.17 6.66 6.02
N SER A 14 -17.08 6.68 5.25
CA SER A 14 -16.67 5.58 4.38
C SER A 14 -16.29 4.32 5.15
N PHE A 15 -15.69 4.45 6.34
CA PHE A 15 -15.37 3.32 7.20
C PHE A 15 -16.65 2.63 7.70
N VAL A 16 -17.62 3.41 8.19
CA VAL A 16 -18.92 2.87 8.60
C VAL A 16 -19.56 2.10 7.44
N LEU A 17 -19.58 2.69 6.24
CA LEU A 17 -20.13 2.03 5.03
C LEU A 17 -19.41 0.71 4.72
N ARG A 18 -18.09 0.64 4.88
CA ARG A 18 -17.30 -0.57 4.67
C ARG A 18 -17.59 -1.66 5.70
N LEU A 19 -17.93 -1.28 6.93
CA LEU A 19 -18.24 -2.24 8.00
C LEU A 19 -19.68 -2.77 7.92
N VAL A 20 -20.63 -2.00 7.34
CA VAL A 20 -22.03 -2.45 7.21
C VAL A 20 -22.07 -3.76 6.43
N ASN A 21 -22.60 -4.81 7.05
CA ASN A 21 -22.75 -6.15 6.46
C ASN A 21 -21.42 -6.74 5.91
N LEU A 22 -20.27 -6.40 6.50
CA LEU A 22 -18.96 -6.88 6.03
C LEU A 22 -18.86 -8.41 6.08
N GLY A 23 -19.43 -9.07 7.10
CA GLY A 23 -19.46 -10.53 7.26
C GLY A 23 -20.73 -11.20 6.72
N SER A 24 -21.60 -10.49 5.96
CA SER A 24 -22.87 -11.05 5.48
C SER A 24 -22.71 -12.02 4.32
N THR A 25 -21.76 -11.73 3.41
CA THR A 25 -21.44 -12.61 2.28
C THR A 25 -20.67 -13.81 2.78
N LYS A 26 -21.31 -14.98 2.74
CA LYS A 26 -20.75 -16.22 3.23
C LYS A 26 -19.77 -16.85 2.25
N GLY A 27 -18.72 -17.47 2.82
CA GLY A 27 -17.67 -18.10 2.04
C GLY A 27 -16.66 -17.11 1.46
N PHE A 28 -15.75 -17.65 0.68
CA PHE A 28 -14.67 -16.90 0.05
C PHE A 28 -15.09 -16.23 -1.24
N ILE A 29 -14.56 -15.04 -1.48
CA ILE A 29 -14.75 -14.29 -2.72
C ILE A 29 -13.42 -14.29 -3.47
N PHE A 30 -13.40 -14.87 -4.67
CA PHE A 30 -12.22 -14.90 -5.54
C PHE A 30 -10.98 -15.49 -4.82
N ASP A 31 -9.85 -14.80 -4.80
CA ASP A 31 -8.58 -15.26 -4.21
C ASP A 31 -8.58 -15.26 -2.67
N GLU A 32 -9.67 -14.85 -2.00
CA GLU A 32 -9.76 -14.92 -0.54
C GLU A 32 -9.42 -16.32 -0.01
N VAL A 33 -9.78 -17.38 -0.74
CA VAL A 33 -9.50 -18.76 -0.35
C VAL A 33 -8.00 -18.99 -0.07
N TYR A 34 -7.13 -18.50 -0.94
CA TYR A 34 -5.69 -18.68 -0.78
C TYR A 34 -5.10 -17.76 0.30
N TYR A 35 -5.60 -16.53 0.38
CA TYR A 35 -5.01 -15.53 1.30
C TYR A 35 -5.47 -15.73 2.73
N VAL A 36 -6.71 -16.16 2.94
CA VAL A 36 -7.24 -16.48 4.26
C VAL A 36 -6.64 -17.78 4.78
N ASP A 37 -6.52 -18.82 3.95
CA ASP A 37 -5.88 -20.07 4.36
C ASP A 37 -4.40 -19.85 4.69
N GLY A 38 -3.66 -19.12 3.84
CA GLY A 38 -2.29 -18.75 4.17
C GLY A 38 -2.18 -17.90 5.44
N ALA A 39 -3.15 -17.01 5.72
CA ALA A 39 -3.18 -16.25 6.97
C ALA A 39 -3.42 -17.14 8.19
N ARG A 40 -4.29 -18.15 8.10
CA ARG A 40 -4.51 -19.18 9.14
C ARG A 40 -3.26 -19.98 9.42
N ASP A 41 -2.59 -20.43 8.37
CA ASP A 41 -1.35 -21.19 8.47
C ASP A 41 -0.24 -20.38 9.14
N LEU A 42 -0.07 -19.11 8.75
CA LEU A 42 0.88 -18.20 9.37
C LEU A 42 0.59 -17.98 10.86
N LEU A 43 -0.68 -17.89 11.25
CA LEU A 43 -1.06 -17.78 12.68
C LEU A 43 -0.79 -19.05 13.44
N LYS A 44 -0.98 -20.23 12.84
CA LYS A 44 -0.90 -21.51 13.52
C LYS A 44 0.51 -22.11 13.51
N TYR A 45 1.20 -22.01 12.39
CA TYR A 45 2.46 -22.70 12.14
C TYR A 45 3.64 -21.75 11.91
N GLY A 46 3.38 -20.44 11.68
CA GLY A 46 4.41 -19.47 11.28
C GLY A 46 4.86 -19.58 9.83
N VAL A 47 4.38 -20.58 9.09
CA VAL A 47 4.64 -20.85 7.66
C VAL A 47 3.36 -21.34 7.00
N GLU A 48 3.26 -21.16 5.68
CA GLU A 48 2.17 -21.72 4.87
C GLU A 48 2.46 -23.20 4.58
N VAL A 49 1.45 -24.06 4.74
CA VAL A 49 1.59 -25.52 4.64
C VAL A 49 0.53 -26.13 3.72
N SER A 50 0.92 -27.17 2.97
CA SER A 50 0.00 -28.03 2.22
C SER A 50 0.10 -29.44 2.79
N GLY A 51 -0.88 -29.82 3.63
CA GLY A 51 -0.83 -31.05 4.41
C GLY A 51 0.30 -31.01 5.45
N SER A 52 1.30 -31.89 5.31
CA SER A 52 2.47 -31.97 6.20
C SER A 52 3.73 -31.25 5.66
N ASN A 53 3.67 -30.70 4.47
CA ASN A 53 4.81 -30.07 3.80
C ASN A 53 4.62 -28.55 3.69
N PRO A 54 5.72 -27.77 3.62
CA PRO A 54 5.63 -26.34 3.26
C PRO A 54 4.98 -26.17 1.90
N GLU A 55 4.06 -25.19 1.79
CA GLU A 55 3.41 -24.88 0.52
C GLU A 55 4.29 -23.98 -0.35
N PHE A 56 4.09 -24.07 -1.68
CA PHE A 56 4.69 -23.12 -2.60
C PHE A 56 4.01 -21.76 -2.47
N ILE A 57 4.76 -20.78 -1.97
CA ILE A 57 4.25 -19.45 -1.68
C ILE A 57 4.21 -18.61 -2.95
N VAL A 58 3.01 -18.36 -3.50
CA VAL A 58 2.81 -17.50 -4.69
C VAL A 58 3.07 -16.04 -4.38
N HIS A 59 2.63 -15.56 -3.21
CA HIS A 59 2.75 -14.17 -2.79
C HIS A 59 3.40 -14.04 -1.41
N PRO A 60 4.23 -12.99 -1.18
CA PRO A 60 4.86 -12.74 0.11
C PRO A 60 3.84 -12.53 1.25
N PRO A 61 4.25 -12.66 2.53
CA PRO A 61 3.33 -12.88 3.65
C PRO A 61 2.72 -11.60 4.25
N VAL A 62 3.22 -10.39 3.97
CA VAL A 62 2.82 -9.17 4.69
C VAL A 62 1.31 -8.92 4.63
N GLY A 63 0.69 -9.06 3.45
CA GLY A 63 -0.77 -8.89 3.32
C GLY A 63 -1.55 -9.98 4.07
N LYS A 64 -1.05 -11.22 4.07
CA LYS A 64 -1.65 -12.34 4.81
C LYS A 64 -1.52 -12.15 6.34
N TRP A 65 -0.42 -11.57 6.83
CA TRP A 65 -0.30 -11.18 8.24
C TRP A 65 -1.34 -10.14 8.65
N LEU A 66 -1.66 -9.18 7.77
CA LEU A 66 -2.69 -8.18 8.05
C LEU A 66 -4.09 -8.82 8.10
N ILE A 67 -4.39 -9.77 7.21
CA ILE A 67 -5.61 -10.58 7.26
C ILE A 67 -5.62 -11.40 8.57
N GLY A 68 -4.51 -12.06 8.88
CA GLY A 68 -4.34 -12.83 10.13
C GLY A 68 -4.54 -12.00 11.39
N ALA A 69 -4.10 -10.75 11.40
CA ALA A 69 -4.36 -9.84 12.52
C ALA A 69 -5.87 -9.60 12.71
N GLY A 70 -6.64 -9.46 11.63
CA GLY A 70 -8.10 -9.39 11.69
C GLY A 70 -8.73 -10.66 12.25
N ILE A 71 -8.25 -11.84 11.83
CA ILE A 71 -8.69 -13.15 12.34
C ILE A 71 -8.39 -13.26 13.84
N ALA A 72 -7.20 -12.88 14.27
CA ALA A 72 -6.78 -12.97 15.67
C ALA A 72 -7.62 -12.10 16.62
N VAL A 73 -8.09 -10.93 16.15
CA VAL A 73 -8.86 -9.98 16.94
C VAL A 73 -10.37 -10.28 16.93
N PHE A 74 -10.92 -10.62 15.76
CA PHE A 74 -12.37 -10.73 15.53
C PHE A 74 -12.85 -12.17 15.32
N GLY A 75 -11.93 -13.14 15.38
CA GLY A 75 -12.22 -14.55 15.13
C GLY A 75 -12.12 -14.94 13.66
N ASP A 76 -12.02 -16.26 13.44
CA ASP A 76 -11.93 -16.84 12.09
C ASP A 76 -13.33 -16.94 11.44
N ASN A 77 -13.75 -15.83 10.89
CA ASN A 77 -15.02 -15.64 10.20
C ASN A 77 -14.91 -14.55 9.15
N GLU A 78 -15.93 -14.40 8.31
CA GLU A 78 -15.94 -13.47 7.18
C GLU A 78 -15.70 -12.02 7.57
N PHE A 79 -16.14 -11.59 8.74
CA PHE A 79 -15.86 -10.26 9.27
C PHE A 79 -14.38 -10.12 9.65
N GLY A 80 -13.83 -11.09 10.38
CA GLY A 80 -12.44 -11.09 10.80
C GLY A 80 -11.48 -11.04 9.62
N TRP A 81 -11.71 -11.84 8.56
CA TRP A 81 -10.84 -11.86 7.37
C TRP A 81 -10.81 -10.53 6.65
N ARG A 82 -11.97 -9.82 6.58
CA ARG A 82 -12.16 -8.61 5.78
C ARG A 82 -11.95 -7.32 6.56
N PHE A 83 -11.83 -7.39 7.88
CA PHE A 83 -11.69 -6.18 8.71
C PHE A 83 -10.43 -5.37 8.36
N ALA A 84 -9.30 -6.06 8.17
CA ALA A 84 -8.05 -5.39 7.83
C ALA A 84 -8.15 -4.62 6.51
N THR A 85 -8.82 -5.17 5.49
CA THR A 85 -9.03 -4.48 4.22
C THR A 85 -10.01 -3.30 4.36
N ALA A 86 -11.04 -3.40 5.19
CA ALA A 86 -11.95 -2.28 5.47
C ALA A 86 -11.22 -1.11 6.14
N LEU A 87 -10.36 -1.42 7.11
CA LEU A 87 -9.53 -0.42 7.77
C LEU A 87 -8.52 0.23 6.81
N ILE A 88 -7.75 -0.58 6.09
CA ILE A 88 -6.72 -0.10 5.15
C ILE A 88 -7.34 0.68 4.00
N GLY A 89 -8.48 0.24 3.45
CA GLY A 89 -9.21 0.99 2.42
C GLY A 89 -9.70 2.35 2.90
N THR A 90 -10.01 2.47 4.19
CA THR A 90 -10.33 3.76 4.82
C THR A 90 -9.10 4.64 4.98
N LEU A 91 -8.00 4.09 5.47
CA LEU A 91 -6.73 4.81 5.61
C LEU A 91 -6.18 5.25 4.25
N LEU A 92 -6.41 4.48 3.20
CA LEU A 92 -6.04 4.82 1.83
C LEU A 92 -6.69 6.13 1.36
N ILE A 93 -7.94 6.40 1.74
CA ILE A 93 -8.63 7.67 1.46
C ILE A 93 -7.84 8.84 2.09
N LEU A 94 -7.39 8.70 3.33
CA LEU A 94 -6.63 9.73 4.03
C LEU A 94 -5.24 9.96 3.42
N VAL A 95 -4.54 8.87 3.06
CA VAL A 95 -3.24 8.95 2.40
C VAL A 95 -3.37 9.63 1.04
N PHE A 96 -4.37 9.25 0.24
CA PHE A 96 -4.64 9.87 -1.06
C PHE A 96 -5.00 11.35 -0.93
N ALA A 97 -5.92 11.71 0.00
CA ALA A 97 -6.26 13.10 0.28
C ALA A 97 -5.02 13.92 0.69
N ARG A 98 -4.14 13.31 1.50
CA ARG A 98 -2.88 13.97 1.87
C ARG A 98 -1.96 14.18 0.69
N LEU A 99 -1.88 13.21 -0.21
CA LEU A 99 -1.09 13.33 -1.44
C LEU A 99 -1.65 14.44 -2.34
N VAL A 100 -2.98 14.48 -2.56
CA VAL A 100 -3.64 15.57 -3.30
C VAL A 100 -3.35 16.93 -2.66
N HIS A 101 -3.42 17.03 -1.33
CA HIS A 101 -3.13 18.27 -0.62
C HIS A 101 -1.68 18.75 -0.85
N VAL A 102 -0.73 17.82 -0.81
CA VAL A 102 0.69 18.15 -1.00
C VAL A 102 1.01 18.57 -2.44
N LEU A 103 0.29 17.99 -3.42
CA LEU A 103 0.49 18.30 -4.84
C LEU A 103 -0.18 19.62 -5.26
N PHE A 104 -1.36 19.92 -4.73
CA PHE A 104 -2.20 21.04 -5.21
C PHE A 104 -2.38 22.18 -4.20
N TYR A 105 -2.03 21.98 -2.95
CA TYR A 105 -2.20 22.96 -1.86
C TYR A 105 -3.63 23.55 -1.75
N SER A 106 -4.64 22.81 -2.24
CA SER A 106 -6.05 23.24 -2.28
C SER A 106 -6.91 22.40 -1.35
N PRO A 107 -7.58 23.00 -0.35
CA PRO A 107 -8.52 22.30 0.51
C PRO A 107 -9.70 21.68 -0.25
N LEU A 108 -10.18 22.39 -1.30
CA LEU A 108 -11.26 21.90 -2.15
C LEU A 108 -10.85 20.63 -2.90
N LEU A 109 -9.70 20.64 -3.58
CA LEU A 109 -9.21 19.48 -4.32
C LEU A 109 -8.90 18.31 -3.36
N THR A 110 -8.42 18.62 -2.16
CA THR A 110 -8.19 17.61 -1.12
C THR A 110 -9.49 16.92 -0.71
N ALA A 111 -10.56 17.67 -0.48
CA ALA A 111 -11.87 17.12 -0.14
C ALA A 111 -12.50 16.35 -1.31
N LEU A 112 -12.42 16.89 -2.53
CA LEU A 112 -12.88 16.20 -3.74
C LEU A 112 -12.13 14.89 -3.99
N GLY A 113 -10.80 14.91 -3.84
CA GLY A 113 -9.98 13.69 -3.95
C GLY A 113 -10.39 12.62 -2.93
N ALA A 114 -10.60 13.02 -1.67
CA ALA A 114 -11.10 12.11 -0.65
C ALA A 114 -12.48 11.53 -1.00
N ALA A 115 -13.40 12.38 -1.49
CA ALA A 115 -14.75 11.96 -1.87
C ALA A 115 -14.72 11.00 -3.07
N LEU A 116 -13.99 11.32 -4.13
CA LEU A 116 -13.84 10.44 -5.29
C LEU A 116 -13.26 9.08 -4.90
N MET A 117 -12.21 9.06 -4.06
CA MET A 117 -11.60 7.83 -3.57
C MET A 117 -12.56 7.03 -2.67
N ALA A 118 -13.40 7.70 -1.89
CA ALA A 118 -14.39 7.05 -1.02
C ALA A 118 -15.55 6.43 -1.82
N LEU A 119 -15.92 7.04 -2.95
CA LEU A 119 -17.03 6.63 -3.82
C LEU A 119 -16.57 5.69 -4.95
N ASP A 120 -15.27 5.46 -5.11
CA ASP A 120 -14.76 4.55 -6.12
C ASP A 120 -15.25 3.12 -5.85
N GLY A 121 -15.97 2.55 -6.84
CA GLY A 121 -16.59 1.24 -6.71
C GLY A 121 -15.58 0.11 -6.58
N LEU A 122 -14.46 0.19 -7.31
CA LEU A 122 -13.41 -0.82 -7.25
C LEU A 122 -12.74 -0.83 -5.88
N LEU A 123 -12.36 0.35 -5.37
CA LEU A 123 -11.79 0.48 -4.03
C LEU A 123 -12.77 0.00 -2.96
N LEU A 124 -14.07 0.30 -3.10
CA LEU A 124 -15.08 -0.14 -2.15
C LEU A 124 -15.15 -1.67 -2.10
N VAL A 125 -15.19 -2.34 -3.25
CA VAL A 125 -15.20 -3.81 -3.34
C VAL A 125 -13.93 -4.40 -2.73
N HIS A 126 -12.75 -3.92 -3.13
CA HIS A 126 -11.47 -4.38 -2.56
C HIS A 126 -11.34 -4.13 -1.05
N SER A 127 -11.99 -3.10 -0.54
CA SER A 127 -12.04 -2.82 0.92
C SER A 127 -12.97 -3.75 1.69
N ARG A 128 -13.73 -4.58 1.01
CA ARG A 128 -14.71 -5.52 1.59
C ARG A 128 -14.42 -6.98 1.26
N THR A 129 -13.25 -7.21 0.66
CA THR A 129 -12.71 -8.54 0.32
C THR A 129 -11.29 -8.66 0.82
N ALA A 130 -10.88 -9.83 1.31
CA ALA A 130 -9.55 -10.05 1.87
C ALA A 130 -8.52 -10.31 0.76
N LEU A 131 -8.26 -9.29 -0.07
CA LEU A 131 -7.33 -9.33 -1.21
C LEU A 131 -6.06 -8.54 -0.93
N LEU A 132 -4.93 -8.99 -1.48
CA LEU A 132 -3.61 -8.40 -1.23
C LEU A 132 -3.38 -7.06 -1.96
N ASP A 133 -4.09 -6.83 -3.06
CA ASP A 133 -3.91 -5.65 -3.93
C ASP A 133 -4.16 -4.33 -3.22
N LEU A 134 -5.11 -4.32 -2.27
CA LEU A 134 -5.41 -3.14 -1.48
C LEU A 134 -4.26 -2.76 -0.54
N PHE A 135 -3.65 -3.74 0.12
CA PHE A 135 -2.50 -3.52 1.01
C PHE A 135 -1.30 -3.02 0.21
N LEU A 136 -1.02 -3.66 -0.95
CA LEU A 136 0.01 -3.20 -1.88
C LEU A 136 -0.21 -1.73 -2.26
N THR A 137 -1.42 -1.38 -2.71
CA THR A 137 -1.77 -0.01 -3.14
C THR A 137 -1.59 1.00 -2.01
N PHE A 138 -1.99 0.63 -0.80
CA PHE A 138 -1.82 1.47 0.38
C PHE A 138 -0.34 1.77 0.64
N PHE A 139 0.51 0.76 0.71
CA PHE A 139 1.94 0.94 0.97
C PHE A 139 2.65 1.68 -0.17
N VAL A 140 2.26 1.45 -1.42
CA VAL A 140 2.75 2.22 -2.56
C VAL A 140 2.44 3.70 -2.40
N LEU A 141 1.20 4.09 -2.10
CA LEU A 141 0.83 5.50 -1.92
C LEU A 141 1.48 6.14 -0.69
N VAL A 142 1.64 5.39 0.40
CA VAL A 142 2.43 5.84 1.56
C VAL A 142 3.88 6.10 1.15
N GLY A 143 4.48 5.19 0.38
CA GLY A 143 5.84 5.34 -0.14
C GLY A 143 5.99 6.59 -1.02
N VAL A 144 5.05 6.82 -1.94
CA VAL A 144 5.03 8.04 -2.80
C VAL A 144 4.94 9.31 -1.96
N LEU A 145 4.03 9.34 -0.98
CA LEU A 145 3.87 10.50 -0.09
C LEU A 145 5.14 10.79 0.71
N LEU A 146 5.78 9.75 1.23
CA LEU A 146 7.03 9.87 2.00
C LEU A 146 8.19 10.29 1.11
N TRP A 147 8.28 9.74 -0.11
CA TRP A 147 9.26 10.14 -1.12
C TRP A 147 9.15 11.61 -1.47
N HIS A 148 7.94 12.08 -1.72
CA HIS A 148 7.69 13.49 -2.03
C HIS A 148 8.04 14.44 -0.87
N ARG A 149 8.14 13.92 0.35
CA ARG A 149 8.55 14.64 1.57
C ARG A 149 10.02 14.48 1.92
N ASP A 150 10.83 14.00 0.99
CA ASP A 150 12.26 13.72 1.17
C ASP A 150 12.57 12.72 2.30
N ARG A 151 11.58 11.91 2.69
CA ARG A 151 11.75 10.85 3.69
C ARG A 151 12.06 9.51 3.04
N HIS A 152 13.19 9.45 2.33
CA HIS A 152 13.53 8.34 1.44
C HIS A 152 13.66 6.99 2.15
N TRP A 153 14.20 6.94 3.36
CA TRP A 153 14.29 5.69 4.15
C TRP A 153 12.91 5.10 4.46
N TRP A 154 11.99 5.95 4.92
CA TRP A 154 10.61 5.54 5.20
C TRP A 154 9.84 5.20 3.93
N ALA A 155 10.12 5.87 2.84
CA ALA A 155 9.57 5.52 1.53
C ALA A 155 10.06 4.14 1.08
N GLY A 156 11.36 3.85 1.24
CA GLY A 156 11.93 2.53 0.95
C GLY A 156 11.29 1.43 1.78
N LEU A 157 11.08 1.67 3.09
CA LEU A 157 10.36 0.72 3.96
C LEU A 157 8.92 0.47 3.46
N ALA A 158 8.19 1.53 3.11
CA ALA A 158 6.82 1.40 2.59
C ALA A 158 6.79 0.62 1.27
N PHE A 159 7.70 0.88 0.34
CA PHE A 159 7.83 0.11 -0.90
C PHE A 159 8.23 -1.35 -0.66
N GLY A 160 9.10 -1.61 0.33
CA GLY A 160 9.42 -2.96 0.78
C GLY A 160 8.21 -3.71 1.33
N LEU A 161 7.36 -3.04 2.13
CA LEU A 161 6.10 -3.61 2.62
C LEU A 161 5.11 -3.88 1.48
N ALA A 162 5.04 -2.99 0.46
CA ALA A 162 4.23 -3.23 -0.74
C ALA A 162 4.70 -4.49 -1.48
N LEU A 163 6.01 -4.64 -1.68
CA LEU A 163 6.62 -5.84 -2.29
C LEU A 163 6.37 -7.08 -1.42
N GLY A 164 6.40 -6.91 -0.09
CA GLY A 164 6.06 -7.95 0.87
C GLY A 164 4.58 -8.36 0.86
N CYS A 165 3.68 -7.58 0.24
CA CYS A 165 2.29 -7.99 0.01
C CYS A 165 2.13 -8.78 -1.31
N LYS A 166 2.71 -8.28 -2.40
CA LYS A 166 2.54 -8.87 -3.74
C LYS A 166 3.69 -8.49 -4.66
N TRP A 167 4.21 -9.44 -5.43
CA TRP A 167 5.33 -9.25 -6.36
C TRP A 167 5.12 -8.13 -7.38
N SER A 168 3.86 -7.85 -7.76
CA SER A 168 3.54 -6.80 -8.73
C SER A 168 3.97 -5.39 -8.28
N ALA A 169 4.26 -5.16 -7.00
CA ALA A 169 4.86 -3.91 -6.52
C ALA A 169 6.20 -3.58 -7.21
N ILE A 170 6.92 -4.60 -7.71
CA ILE A 170 8.21 -4.41 -8.40
C ILE A 170 8.08 -3.49 -9.62
N TYR A 171 6.97 -3.57 -10.35
CA TYR A 171 6.75 -2.71 -11.52
C TYR A 171 6.68 -1.23 -11.12
N PHE A 172 6.00 -0.94 -10.03
CA PHE A 172 5.91 0.42 -9.51
C PHE A 172 7.26 0.91 -8.98
N ILE A 173 7.97 0.06 -8.22
CA ILE A 173 9.31 0.38 -7.70
C ILE A 173 10.28 0.66 -8.85
N ALA A 174 10.22 -0.12 -9.94
CA ALA A 174 11.02 0.11 -11.14
C ALA A 174 10.75 1.49 -11.75
N VAL A 175 9.47 1.91 -11.85
CA VAL A 175 9.12 3.25 -12.34
C VAL A 175 9.68 4.35 -11.43
N VAL A 176 9.55 4.21 -10.12
CA VAL A 176 10.12 5.16 -9.15
C VAL A 176 11.65 5.25 -9.29
N ALA A 177 12.32 4.09 -9.43
CA ALA A 177 13.77 4.03 -9.63
C ALA A 177 14.20 4.72 -10.94
N LEU A 178 13.46 4.50 -12.04
CA LEU A 178 13.72 5.17 -13.33
C LEU A 178 13.52 6.69 -13.23
N VAL A 179 12.46 7.15 -12.55
CA VAL A 179 12.25 8.59 -12.32
C VAL A 179 13.37 9.19 -11.47
N ALA A 180 13.81 8.49 -10.42
CA ALA A 180 14.92 8.92 -9.59
C ALA A 180 16.23 9.00 -10.40
N LEU A 181 16.54 7.98 -11.19
CA LEU A 181 17.70 7.95 -12.08
C LEU A 181 17.65 9.09 -13.10
N TYR A 182 16.51 9.29 -13.77
CA TYR A 182 16.33 10.39 -14.70
C TYR A 182 16.60 11.75 -14.04
N ARG A 183 16.08 12.00 -12.83
CA ARG A 183 16.34 13.24 -12.08
C ARG A 183 17.82 13.42 -11.75
N ILE A 184 18.52 12.35 -11.37
CA ILE A 184 19.95 12.38 -11.11
C ILE A 184 20.70 12.75 -12.40
N LEU A 185 20.39 12.08 -13.52
CA LEU A 185 21.08 12.31 -14.81
C LEU A 185 20.83 13.71 -15.37
N VAL A 186 19.62 14.24 -15.24
CA VAL A 186 19.27 15.60 -15.72
C VAL A 186 19.89 16.69 -14.83
N ASN A 187 19.95 16.46 -13.52
CA ASN A 187 20.57 17.41 -12.60
C ASN A 187 22.10 17.28 -12.52
N MET A 188 22.66 16.16 -12.97
CA MET A 188 24.10 16.08 -13.21
C MET A 188 24.41 16.84 -14.51
N ASP A 189 25.00 18.02 -14.37
CA ASP A 189 25.63 18.64 -15.53
C ASP A 189 26.75 17.69 -15.99
N VAL A 190 26.50 17.00 -17.11
CA VAL A 190 27.41 15.99 -17.68
C VAL A 190 28.82 16.57 -17.86
N ARG A 191 28.91 17.90 -18.08
CA ARG A 191 30.14 18.66 -18.17
C ARG A 191 30.94 18.71 -16.87
N ASP A 192 30.27 18.80 -15.71
CA ASP A 192 30.93 18.85 -14.40
C ASP A 192 31.35 17.46 -13.93
N SER A 193 30.61 16.42 -14.27
CA SER A 193 31.01 15.04 -14.02
C SER A 193 32.23 14.63 -14.82
N PHE A 194 32.34 15.02 -16.09
CA PHE A 194 33.54 14.81 -16.91
C PHE A 194 34.75 15.59 -16.36
N LYS A 195 34.57 16.82 -15.92
CA LYS A 195 35.63 17.62 -15.29
C LYS A 195 36.10 17.00 -13.97
N LEU A 196 35.18 16.47 -13.15
CA LEU A 196 35.53 15.84 -11.88
C LEU A 196 36.30 14.53 -12.08
N ILE A 197 35.90 13.72 -13.08
CA ILE A 197 36.61 12.50 -13.48
C ILE A 197 37.98 12.83 -14.06
N ALA A 198 38.07 13.80 -14.97
CA ALA A 198 39.33 14.25 -15.55
C ALA A 198 40.28 14.81 -14.50
N LYS A 199 39.77 15.57 -13.51
CA LYS A 199 40.56 16.11 -12.40
C LYS A 199 41.11 15.00 -11.46
N LYS A 200 40.29 13.95 -11.21
CA LYS A 200 40.74 12.78 -10.45
C LYS A 200 41.83 11.99 -11.19
N PHE A 201 41.68 11.77 -12.48
CA PHE A 201 42.73 11.12 -13.30
C PHE A 201 44.01 11.93 -13.35
N ALA A 202 43.92 13.25 -13.42
CA ALA A 202 45.11 14.12 -13.40
C ALA A 202 45.82 14.23 -12.02
N GLN A 203 45.14 13.83 -10.94
CA GLN A 203 45.72 13.82 -9.59
C GLN A 203 46.42 12.49 -9.21
N TYR A 204 46.16 11.40 -9.93
CA TYR A 204 46.65 10.04 -9.62
C TYR A 204 47.42 9.41 -10.79
N GLY A 205 47.65 10.12 -11.89
CA GLY A 205 48.57 9.80 -12.98
C GLY A 205 49.78 10.70 -12.96
#